data_841d4a1c8dd7a807246f93fe9859a0d3
#
_entry.id   841d4a1c8dd7a807246f93fe9859a0d3
#
_cell.length_a   1.000
_cell.length_b   1.000
_cell.length_c   1.000
_cell.angle_alpha   90.00
_cell.angle_beta   90.00
_cell.angle_gamma   90.00
#
_symmetry.space_group_name_H-M   'P 1'
#
loop_
_entity.id
_entity.type
_entity.pdbx_description
1 polymer ?
#
loop_
_entity_poly.entity_id
_entity_poly.type
_entity_poly.pdbx_seq_one_letter_code
_entity_poly.pdbx_strand_id
1 'polypeptide(L)'
;MPKSNLRIDLLGTSFYISAEEDHTYLESLLNRYRILIENTQKSTGLTDPLKVAVVTGFLLCDEIQKLTNLRETTESKEAERLTLDLITRIDDVLDRIH
;
A
#
# COMPACT_ATOMS: atom_id res chain seq x y z
N MET A 1 19.24 0.44 12.96
CA MET A 1 19.61 0.40 11.54
C MET A 1 19.87 1.77 10.99
N PRO A 2 20.90 1.92 10.15
CA PRO A 2 21.12 3.21 9.51
C PRO A 2 19.95 3.52 8.57
N LYS A 3 19.62 4.79 8.51
CA LYS A 3 18.55 5.24 7.60
C LYS A 3 19.04 5.21 6.16
N SER A 4 18.18 4.80 5.28
CA SER A 4 18.42 4.85 3.85
C SER A 4 17.71 6.05 3.26
N ASN A 5 18.36 6.71 2.31
CA ASN A 5 17.74 7.81 1.57
C ASN A 5 17.25 7.28 0.24
N LEU A 6 16.02 7.61 -0.10
CA LEU A 6 15.42 7.23 -1.36
C LEU A 6 14.98 8.47 -2.11
N ARG A 7 15.39 8.60 -3.35
CA ARG A 7 14.90 9.66 -4.21
C ARG A 7 13.57 9.24 -4.81
N ILE A 8 12.56 10.05 -4.60
CA ILE A 8 11.25 9.88 -5.22
C ILE A 8 11.17 10.82 -6.41
N ASP A 9 10.90 10.27 -7.57
CA ASP A 9 10.75 11.04 -8.80
C ASP A 9 9.52 10.50 -9.51
N LEU A 10 8.37 11.06 -9.21
CA LEU A 10 7.07 10.59 -9.70
C LEU A 10 6.17 11.78 -9.98
N LEU A 11 5.38 11.66 -11.03
CA LEU A 11 4.31 12.61 -11.34
C LEU A 11 4.80 14.06 -11.40
N GLY A 12 6.01 14.26 -11.88
CA GLY A 12 6.57 15.59 -12.04
C GLY A 12 7.13 16.20 -10.77
N THR A 13 7.17 15.46 -9.68
CA THR A 13 7.77 15.92 -8.43
C THR A 13 9.01 15.08 -8.09
N SER A 14 9.95 15.69 -7.41
CA SER A 14 11.19 15.03 -7.05
C SER A 14 11.62 15.48 -5.66
N PHE A 15 11.87 14.52 -4.77
CA PHE A 15 12.29 14.79 -3.41
C PHE A 15 12.93 13.54 -2.82
N TYR A 16 13.54 13.68 -1.64
CA TYR A 16 14.14 12.55 -0.94
C TYR A 16 13.35 12.23 0.31
N ILE A 17 13.24 10.94 0.59
CA ILE A 17 12.73 10.47 1.88
C ILE A 17 13.84 9.70 2.59
N SER A 18 13.73 9.62 3.90
CA SER A 18 14.66 8.87 4.73
C SER A 18 13.85 7.84 5.53
N ALA A 19 14.27 6.59 5.50
CA ALA A 19 13.57 5.51 6.19
C ALA A 19 14.57 4.51 6.74
N GLU A 20 14.15 3.76 7.74
CA GLU A 20 14.98 2.74 8.39
C GLU A 20 14.88 1.38 7.70
N GLU A 21 14.37 1.36 6.51
CA GLU A 21 14.23 0.14 5.71
C GLU A 21 15.42 0.00 4.77
N ASP A 22 15.65 -1.22 4.30
CA ASP A 22 16.69 -1.50 3.33
C ASP A 22 16.42 -0.74 2.03
N HIS A 23 17.48 -0.18 1.46
CA HIS A 23 17.38 0.62 0.23
C HIS A 23 16.79 -0.16 -0.94
N THR A 24 17.19 -1.43 -1.08
CA THR A 24 16.68 -2.29 -2.15
C THR A 24 15.19 -2.52 -2.01
N TYR A 25 14.73 -2.71 -0.79
CA TYR A 25 13.31 -2.85 -0.51
C TYR A 25 12.53 -1.58 -0.86
N LEU A 26 13.06 -0.42 -0.46
CA LEU A 26 12.43 0.86 -0.77
C LEU A 26 12.34 1.10 -2.27
N GLU A 27 13.39 0.75 -3.02
CA GLU A 27 13.37 0.86 -4.47
C GLU A 27 12.32 -0.04 -5.09
N SER A 28 12.15 -1.25 -4.56
CA SER A 28 11.15 -2.16 -5.07
C SER A 28 9.73 -1.62 -4.84
N LEU A 29 9.49 -0.96 -3.71
CA LEU A 29 8.22 -0.31 -3.44
C LEU A 29 7.96 0.84 -4.40
N LEU A 30 8.99 1.64 -4.66
CA LEU A 30 8.89 2.76 -5.58
C LEU A 30 8.54 2.29 -6.99
N ASN A 31 9.22 1.25 -7.46
CA ASN A 31 8.95 0.68 -8.78
C ASN A 31 7.54 0.13 -8.87
N ARG A 32 7.07 -0.51 -7.82
CA ARG A 32 5.71 -1.04 -7.76
C ARG A 32 4.68 0.08 -7.82
N TYR A 33 4.92 1.15 -7.10
CA TYR A 33 4.03 2.30 -7.12
C TYR A 33 4.01 2.98 -8.48
N ARG A 34 5.17 3.06 -9.13
CA ARG A 34 5.28 3.62 -10.48
C ARG A 34 4.43 2.84 -11.48
N ILE A 35 4.44 1.52 -11.39
CA ILE A 35 3.60 0.66 -12.23
C ILE A 35 2.12 0.92 -11.95
N LEU A 36 1.75 1.05 -10.68
CA LEU A 36 0.37 1.34 -10.30
C LEU A 36 -0.10 2.69 -10.86
N ILE A 37 0.76 3.69 -10.82
CA ILE A 37 0.47 5.00 -11.41
C ILE A 37 0.22 4.87 -12.91
N GLU A 38 1.09 4.16 -13.61
CA GLU A 38 0.93 3.95 -15.05
C GLU A 38 -0.40 3.25 -15.37
N ASN A 39 -0.72 2.21 -14.61
CA ASN A 39 -1.97 1.50 -14.79
C ASN A 39 -3.19 2.40 -14.51
N THR A 40 -3.11 3.24 -13.50
CA THR A 40 -4.17 4.20 -13.18
C THR A 40 -4.37 5.18 -14.34
N GLN A 41 -3.30 5.71 -14.88
CA GLN A 41 -3.38 6.62 -16.03
C GLN A 41 -4.02 5.95 -17.24
N LYS A 42 -3.64 4.71 -17.51
CA LYS A 42 -4.20 3.97 -18.65
C LYS A 42 -5.68 3.67 -18.46
N SER A 43 -6.08 3.27 -17.26
CA SER A 43 -7.46 2.85 -17.04
C SER A 43 -8.42 4.02 -16.87
N THR A 44 -7.97 5.15 -16.38
CA THR A 44 -8.82 6.32 -16.13
C THR A 44 -8.71 7.41 -17.18
N GLY A 45 -7.61 7.43 -17.93
CA GLY A 45 -7.33 8.51 -18.87
C GLY A 45 -6.94 9.81 -18.21
N LEU A 46 -6.76 9.82 -16.89
CA LEU A 46 -6.37 11.03 -16.17
C LEU A 46 -4.92 11.39 -16.46
N THR A 47 -4.66 12.68 -16.60
CA THR A 47 -3.32 13.21 -16.85
C THR A 47 -2.84 14.15 -15.76
N ASP A 48 -3.76 14.74 -14.99
CA ASP A 48 -3.38 15.62 -13.90
C ASP A 48 -2.66 14.84 -12.79
N PRO A 49 -1.41 15.21 -12.43
CA PRO A 49 -0.64 14.47 -11.47
C PRO A 49 -1.32 14.29 -10.11
N LEU A 50 -1.95 15.33 -9.61
CA LEU A 50 -2.62 15.24 -8.32
C LEU A 50 -3.80 14.27 -8.35
N LYS A 51 -4.61 14.36 -9.42
CA LYS A 51 -5.75 13.46 -9.58
C LYS A 51 -5.30 12.00 -9.71
N VAL A 52 -4.24 11.77 -10.47
CA VAL A 52 -3.67 10.43 -10.62
C VAL A 52 -3.21 9.89 -9.26
N ALA A 53 -2.51 10.71 -8.49
CA ALA A 53 -2.04 10.31 -7.17
C ALA A 53 -3.21 9.97 -6.23
N VAL A 54 -4.25 10.79 -6.22
CA VAL A 54 -5.42 10.57 -5.38
C VAL A 54 -6.13 9.27 -5.76
N VAL A 55 -6.38 9.06 -7.05
CA VAL A 55 -7.06 7.84 -7.51
C VAL A 55 -6.20 6.61 -7.25
N THR A 56 -4.90 6.69 -7.50
CA THR A 56 -4.00 5.57 -7.21
C THR A 56 -4.03 5.20 -5.74
N GLY A 57 -4.03 6.20 -4.85
CA GLY A 57 -4.16 5.96 -3.42
C GLY A 57 -5.46 5.27 -3.05
N PHE A 58 -6.55 5.69 -3.67
CA PHE A 58 -7.86 5.07 -3.47
C PHE A 58 -7.86 3.60 -3.89
N LEU A 59 -7.28 3.31 -5.05
CA LEU A 59 -7.18 1.95 -5.55
C LEU A 59 -6.33 1.07 -4.64
N LEU A 60 -5.27 1.62 -4.08
CA LEU A 60 -4.45 0.92 -3.10
C LEU A 60 -5.23 0.60 -1.83
N CYS A 61 -6.01 1.54 -1.34
CA CYS A 61 -6.86 1.30 -0.17
C CYS A 61 -7.86 0.19 -0.44
N ASP A 62 -8.44 0.17 -1.63
CA ASP A 62 -9.37 -0.88 -2.03
C ASP A 62 -8.68 -2.25 -2.06
N GLU A 63 -7.48 -2.31 -2.63
CA GLU A 63 -6.69 -3.54 -2.67
C GLU A 63 -6.36 -4.04 -1.27
N ILE A 64 -5.92 -3.15 -0.41
CA ILE A 64 -5.61 -3.49 0.99
C ILE A 64 -6.85 -4.04 1.69
N GLN A 65 -7.99 -3.40 1.49
CA GLN A 65 -9.23 -3.83 2.12
C GLN A 65 -9.65 -5.21 1.64
N LYS A 66 -9.53 -5.46 0.34
CA LYS A 66 -9.87 -6.77 -0.23
C LYS A 66 -8.95 -7.87 0.28
N LEU A 67 -7.66 -7.60 0.36
CA LEU A 67 -6.69 -8.55 0.90
C LEU A 67 -6.97 -8.84 2.37
N THR A 68 -7.30 -7.84 3.13
CA THR A 68 -7.62 -7.98 4.55
C THR A 68 -8.88 -8.82 4.72
N ASN A 69 -9.92 -8.55 3.94
CA ASN A 69 -11.17 -9.30 4.01
C ASN A 69 -10.97 -10.76 3.63
N LEU A 70 -10.20 -11.00 2.58
CA LEU A 70 -9.88 -12.36 2.14
C LEU A 70 -9.12 -13.12 3.23
N ARG A 71 -8.16 -12.47 3.84
CA ARG A 71 -7.37 -13.05 4.91
C ARG A 71 -8.23 -13.39 6.12
N GLU A 72 -9.08 -12.48 6.54
CA GLU A 72 -10.01 -12.71 7.64
C GLU A 72 -10.93 -13.89 7.37
N THR A 73 -11.46 -13.95 6.17
CA THR A 73 -12.36 -15.05 5.76
C THR A 73 -11.62 -16.37 5.79
N THR A 74 -10.41 -16.42 5.27
CA THR A 74 -9.60 -17.62 5.25
C THR A 74 -9.27 -18.07 6.67
N GLU A 75 -8.85 -17.16 7.50
CA GLU A 75 -8.52 -17.45 8.90
C GLU A 75 -9.74 -17.93 9.66
N SER A 76 -10.90 -17.34 9.41
CA SER A 76 -12.14 -17.79 10.04
C SER A 76 -12.49 -19.20 9.64
N LYS A 77 -12.33 -19.55 8.37
CA LYS A 77 -12.65 -20.88 7.88
C LYS A 77 -11.71 -21.94 8.38
N GLU A 78 -10.43 -21.66 8.37
CA GLU A 78 -9.40 -22.64 8.71
C GLU A 78 -9.23 -22.76 10.20
N ALA A 79 -9.44 -21.69 10.89
CA ALA A 79 -9.08 -21.60 12.28
C ALA A 79 -10.19 -20.98 13.09
N GLU A 80 -11.40 -21.39 12.77
CA GLU A 80 -12.57 -20.92 13.48
C GLU A 80 -12.39 -20.97 14.98
N ARG A 81 -11.46 -21.81 15.41
CA ARG A 81 -11.17 -21.98 16.82
C ARG A 81 -9.87 -21.37 17.25
N LEU A 82 -9.03 -21.05 16.27
CA LEU A 82 -7.68 -20.71 16.62
C LEU A 82 -7.60 -19.44 17.37
N THR A 83 -8.28 -18.43 16.91
CA THR A 83 -8.14 -17.24 17.67
C THR A 83 -9.03 -16.12 17.21
N LEU A 84 -10.00 -15.85 17.99
CA LEU A 84 -10.61 -14.57 18.02
C LEU A 84 -9.56 -13.49 18.20
N ASP A 85 -8.47 -13.81 18.89
CA ASP A 85 -7.36 -12.88 19.08
C ASP A 85 -6.72 -12.42 17.80
N LEU A 86 -6.51 -13.33 16.86
CA LEU A 86 -5.89 -12.99 15.60
C LEU A 86 -6.78 -12.06 14.79
N ILE A 87 -8.07 -12.36 14.74
CA ILE A 87 -9.04 -11.54 14.06
C ILE A 87 -9.14 -10.17 14.72
N THR A 88 -9.15 -10.14 16.05
CA THR A 88 -9.17 -8.90 16.81
C THR A 88 -7.95 -8.04 16.51
N ARG A 89 -6.78 -8.64 16.38
CA ARG A 89 -5.57 -7.91 16.04
C ARG A 89 -5.63 -7.28 14.66
N ILE A 90 -6.21 -7.97 13.71
CA ILE A 90 -6.39 -7.45 12.36
C ILE A 90 -7.31 -6.24 12.39
N ASP A 91 -8.40 -6.34 13.11
CA ASP A 91 -9.34 -5.24 13.29
C ASP A 91 -8.68 -4.05 13.97
N ASP A 92 -7.88 -4.29 15.00
CA ASP A 92 -7.15 -3.24 15.70
C ASP A 92 -6.19 -2.51 14.77
N VAL A 93 -5.51 -3.23 13.91
CA VAL A 93 -4.59 -2.62 12.95
C VAL A 93 -5.36 -1.73 11.98
N LEU A 94 -6.50 -2.19 11.48
CA LEU A 94 -7.35 -1.41 10.59
C LEU A 94 -7.86 -0.15 11.28
N ASP A 95 -8.29 -0.26 12.52
CA ASP A 95 -8.76 0.88 13.29
C ASP A 95 -7.67 1.93 13.47
N ARG A 96 -6.43 1.50 13.65
CA ARG A 96 -5.31 2.41 13.80
C ARG A 96 -4.97 3.15 12.51
N ILE A 97 -5.24 2.54 11.39
CA ILE A 97 -5.00 3.17 10.07
C ILE A 97 -6.06 4.24 9.80
N HIS A 98 -7.23 4.06 10.34
CA HIS A 98 -8.29 5.05 10.25
C HIS A 98 -8.09 6.17 11.26
#